data_24eb29299b29828d8c7b6bec63f7569a
#
_entry.id   24eb29299b29828d8c7b6bec63f7569a
#
_cell.length_a   1.000
_cell.length_b   1.000
_cell.length_c   1.000
_cell.angle_alpha   90.00
_cell.angle_beta   90.00
_cell.angle_gamma   90.00
#
_symmetry.space_group_name_H-M   'P 1'
#
loop_
_entity.id
_entity.type
_entity.pdbx_description
1 polymer ?
#
loop_
_entity_poly.entity_id
_entity_poly.type
_entity_poly.pdbx_seq_one_letter_code
_entity_poly.pdbx_strand_id
1 'polypeptide(L)'
;MTGAALAAGLAFATQAMAADAPSEVKIGTLYASSGRFASISMPVYSSLKLWVEQKNAEGGVYVKAFDKKLPIKLVSYDDQSNTATAATLYNQLITQDKVNLLVADSGSVLTAPAVAIARDHKMFLFDQTGTGASFFSKDNPYIALMADPVSTIWPKPLADFISHDGPGLGIKKVAMLYSTNEFTGTQANAFRKFVKDSGAPIEIVYDQGVPTETTNYNVIINNINNSSPDAVVTFGYAPNDIAFLRNVQDVGINFKMLFAIYAGIETELLVKNVGAKGLDHVWTYVPPSELDYPVNFGMNMKDFRAAWEKKYNDGKMEFGFNAVAGYTTALVLEKTLSVATSLDQMELRRAVFSLNGQLKTLDGTFALDETGGQIGELTPLGQLSVDEHDHVKFTSIYPHETATGKPVYPAP
;
A
#
# COMPACT_ATOMS: atom_id res chain seq x y z
N MET A 1 -8.66 50.96 -67.08
CA MET A 1 -8.60 51.35 -65.66
C MET A 1 -9.06 50.17 -64.82
N THR A 2 -8.13 49.38 -64.36
CA THR A 2 -8.37 48.17 -63.60
C THR A 2 -7.94 48.42 -62.13
N GLY A 3 -8.94 48.48 -61.25
CA GLY A 3 -8.70 48.64 -59.82
C GLY A 3 -8.49 47.29 -59.14
N ALA A 4 -7.31 47.11 -58.54
CA ALA A 4 -7.00 45.98 -57.68
C ALA A 4 -7.43 46.29 -56.23
N ALA A 5 -8.34 45.50 -55.70
CA ALA A 5 -8.72 45.53 -54.29
C ALA A 5 -7.78 44.61 -53.48
N LEU A 6 -6.94 45.16 -52.57
CA LEU A 6 -6.20 44.44 -51.56
C LEU A 6 -7.14 44.10 -50.42
N ALA A 7 -7.37 42.78 -50.20
CA ALA A 7 -8.01 42.27 -48.99
C ALA A 7 -6.94 41.99 -47.95
N ALA A 8 -6.88 42.83 -46.92
CA ALA A 8 -6.02 42.59 -45.73
C ALA A 8 -6.75 41.60 -44.79
N GLY A 9 -6.28 40.38 -44.76
CA GLY A 9 -6.75 39.38 -43.79
C GLY A 9 -6.11 39.63 -42.39
N LEU A 10 -6.92 40.07 -41.44
CA LEU A 10 -6.53 40.09 -40.02
C LEU A 10 -6.53 38.66 -39.48
N ALA A 11 -5.37 38.12 -39.29
CA ALA A 11 -5.19 36.90 -38.48
C ALA A 11 -5.33 37.26 -36.99
N PHE A 12 -6.49 36.95 -36.42
CA PHE A 12 -6.61 36.94 -34.96
C PHE A 12 -5.85 35.74 -34.43
N ALA A 13 -4.63 35.96 -33.94
CA ALA A 13 -3.95 35.01 -33.09
C ALA A 13 -4.69 35.02 -31.72
N THR A 14 -5.49 33.99 -31.49
CA THR A 14 -6.00 33.66 -30.15
C THR A 14 -4.80 33.27 -29.29
N GLN A 15 -4.24 34.23 -28.58
CA GLN A 15 -3.38 33.92 -27.44
C GLN A 15 -4.24 33.17 -26.43
N ALA A 16 -4.03 31.84 -26.31
CA ALA A 16 -4.51 31.12 -25.16
C ALA A 16 -3.86 31.80 -23.94
N MET A 17 -4.66 32.51 -23.15
CA MET A 17 -4.21 33.06 -21.87
C MET A 17 -3.78 31.87 -21.01
N ALA A 18 -2.49 31.69 -20.82
CA ALA A 18 -1.99 30.78 -19.82
C ALA A 18 -2.60 31.21 -18.48
N ALA A 19 -3.34 30.33 -17.84
CA ALA A 19 -3.89 30.62 -16.51
C ALA A 19 -2.73 31.02 -15.60
N ASP A 20 -2.92 32.12 -14.84
CA ASP A 20 -1.91 32.57 -13.90
C ASP A 20 -1.54 31.41 -12.95
N ALA A 21 -0.25 31.15 -12.83
CA ALA A 21 0.23 30.08 -11.96
C ALA A 21 -0.19 30.38 -10.51
N PRO A 22 -0.74 29.39 -9.79
CA PRO A 22 -1.05 29.55 -8.37
C PRO A 22 0.24 29.86 -7.57
N SER A 23 0.07 30.46 -6.40
CA SER A 23 1.19 30.75 -5.50
C SER A 23 1.79 29.47 -4.86
N GLU A 24 1.01 28.42 -4.78
CA GLU A 24 1.34 27.13 -4.17
C GLU A 24 0.54 25.98 -4.80
N VAL A 25 1.01 24.75 -4.68
CA VAL A 25 0.24 23.53 -4.97
C VAL A 25 -0.33 22.99 -3.66
N LYS A 26 -1.64 22.90 -3.55
CA LYS A 26 -2.31 22.34 -2.38
C LYS A 26 -2.49 20.84 -2.54
N ILE A 27 -1.94 20.07 -1.61
CA ILE A 27 -2.16 18.62 -1.48
C ILE A 27 -3.05 18.39 -0.26
N GLY A 28 -4.22 17.78 -0.46
CA GLY A 28 -5.13 17.40 0.60
C GLY A 28 -4.97 15.92 0.96
N THR A 29 -4.89 15.61 2.25
CA THR A 29 -4.84 14.23 2.73
C THR A 29 -5.46 14.12 4.12
N LEU A 30 -5.78 12.89 4.53
CA LEU A 30 -6.13 12.58 5.91
C LEU A 30 -5.03 11.74 6.54
N TYR A 31 -5.11 11.62 7.86
CA TYR A 31 -4.30 10.70 8.66
C TYR A 31 -5.11 10.28 9.90
N ALA A 32 -4.77 9.13 10.47
CA ALA A 32 -5.32 8.66 11.73
C ALA A 32 -4.25 8.73 12.83
N SER A 33 -4.33 9.71 13.75
CA SER A 33 -3.40 9.81 14.87
C SER A 33 -3.72 8.84 16.02
N SER A 34 -4.90 8.25 15.98
CA SER A 34 -5.41 7.34 17.00
C SER A 34 -6.33 6.27 16.40
N GLY A 35 -6.69 5.28 17.22
CA GLY A 35 -7.58 4.20 16.81
C GLY A 35 -6.83 3.04 16.12
N ARG A 36 -7.62 2.17 15.47
CA ARG A 36 -7.17 0.88 14.94
C ARG A 36 -6.10 0.99 13.86
N PHE A 37 -6.13 2.05 13.07
CA PHE A 37 -5.28 2.24 11.88
C PHE A 37 -4.15 3.24 12.09
N ALA A 38 -3.95 3.76 13.32
CA ALA A 38 -2.92 4.75 13.60
C ALA A 38 -1.50 4.26 13.28
N SER A 39 -1.20 2.97 13.52
CA SER A 39 0.12 2.38 13.27
C SER A 39 0.49 2.35 11.78
N ILE A 40 -0.49 2.19 10.89
CA ILE A 40 -0.26 2.22 9.45
C ILE A 40 -0.33 3.65 8.89
N SER A 41 -1.29 4.47 9.35
CA SER A 41 -1.54 5.81 8.82
C SER A 41 -0.43 6.80 9.16
N MET A 42 0.02 6.82 10.40
CA MET A 42 1.01 7.82 10.85
C MET A 42 2.36 7.73 10.12
N PRO A 43 2.96 6.54 9.89
CA PRO A 43 4.20 6.47 9.11
C PRO A 43 4.02 6.91 7.65
N VAL A 44 2.91 6.53 7.00
CA VAL A 44 2.60 6.95 5.62
C VAL A 44 2.49 8.47 5.53
N TYR A 45 1.67 9.07 6.40
CA TYR A 45 1.50 10.53 6.49
C TYR A 45 2.82 11.26 6.80
N SER A 46 3.62 10.72 7.72
CA SER A 46 4.89 11.31 8.14
C SER A 46 5.91 11.32 7.01
N SER A 47 5.92 10.31 6.15
CA SER A 47 6.77 10.26 4.96
C SER A 47 6.37 11.32 3.93
N LEU A 48 5.08 11.48 3.67
CA LEU A 48 4.56 12.53 2.80
C LEU A 48 4.95 13.91 3.35
N LYS A 49 4.79 14.12 4.66
CA LYS A 49 5.17 15.37 5.33
C LYS A 49 6.66 15.65 5.26
N LEU A 50 7.51 14.63 5.47
CA LEU A 50 8.96 14.75 5.35
C LEU A 50 9.36 15.19 3.95
N TRP A 51 8.79 14.58 2.92
CA TRP A 51 9.03 14.97 1.53
C TRP A 51 8.59 16.43 1.26
N VAL A 52 7.39 16.83 1.71
CA VAL A 52 6.92 18.23 1.56
C VAL A 52 7.88 19.22 2.17
N GLU A 53 8.38 18.96 3.38
CA GLU A 53 9.34 19.82 4.06
C GLU A 53 10.67 19.92 3.28
N GLN A 54 11.19 18.79 2.80
CA GLN A 54 12.42 18.75 2.00
C GLN A 54 12.26 19.55 0.70
N LYS A 55 11.17 19.31 -0.04
CA LYS A 55 10.92 20.01 -1.30
C LYS A 55 10.71 21.52 -1.11
N ASN A 56 10.00 21.93 -0.09
CA ASN A 56 9.83 23.36 0.21
C ASN A 56 11.15 24.03 0.60
N ALA A 57 12.04 23.33 1.31
CA ALA A 57 13.40 23.82 1.59
C ALA A 57 14.26 23.98 0.30
N GLU A 58 13.96 23.19 -0.75
CA GLU A 58 14.58 23.28 -2.08
C GLU A 58 13.90 24.31 -3.02
N GLY A 59 12.94 25.09 -2.52
CA GLY A 59 12.17 26.08 -3.26
C GLY A 59 10.91 25.54 -3.95
N GLY A 60 10.43 24.37 -3.55
CA GLY A 60 9.21 23.74 -4.06
C GLY A 60 9.47 22.66 -5.11
N VAL A 61 8.39 22.12 -5.67
CA VAL A 61 8.42 21.14 -6.76
C VAL A 61 8.28 21.82 -8.11
N TYR A 62 8.95 21.27 -9.13
CA TYR A 62 8.74 21.73 -10.50
C TYR A 62 7.37 21.30 -11.02
N VAL A 63 6.58 22.28 -11.48
CA VAL A 63 5.25 22.07 -12.04
C VAL A 63 5.27 22.46 -13.50
N LYS A 64 5.29 21.46 -14.38
CA LYS A 64 5.40 21.64 -15.84
C LYS A 64 4.27 22.53 -16.40
N ALA A 65 3.07 22.41 -15.87
CA ALA A 65 1.92 23.23 -16.29
C ALA A 65 2.19 24.74 -16.25
N PHE A 66 3.12 25.18 -15.41
CA PHE A 66 3.47 26.60 -15.21
C PHE A 66 4.95 26.89 -15.49
N ASP A 67 5.72 25.89 -15.89
CA ASP A 67 7.17 25.95 -16.14
C ASP A 67 7.96 26.59 -15.00
N LYS A 68 7.62 26.27 -13.75
CA LYS A 68 8.30 26.81 -12.57
C LYS A 68 8.19 25.90 -11.34
N LYS A 69 9.07 26.14 -10.35
CA LYS A 69 8.91 25.55 -9.02
C LYS A 69 7.83 26.29 -8.24
N LEU A 70 6.99 25.51 -7.56
CA LEU A 70 5.96 26.03 -6.66
C LEU A 70 6.09 25.34 -5.29
N PRO A 71 5.92 26.09 -4.20
CA PRO A 71 5.84 25.50 -2.87
C PRO A 71 4.61 24.60 -2.75
N ILE A 72 4.70 23.59 -1.88
CA ILE A 72 3.60 22.67 -1.57
C ILE A 72 2.98 23.13 -0.25
N LYS A 73 1.65 23.23 -0.25
CA LYS A 73 0.85 23.33 0.98
C LYS A 73 0.15 22.04 1.25
N LEU A 74 0.58 21.33 2.31
CA LEU A 74 -0.11 20.14 2.79
C LEU A 74 -1.29 20.58 3.68
N VAL A 75 -2.51 20.25 3.23
CA VAL A 75 -3.76 20.44 3.99
C VAL A 75 -4.18 19.07 4.51
N SER A 76 -4.14 18.87 5.82
CA SER A 76 -4.37 17.56 6.39
C SER A 76 -5.25 17.60 7.64
N TYR A 77 -6.08 16.57 7.82
CA TYR A 77 -6.99 16.42 8.95
C TYR A 77 -6.89 15.02 9.55
N ASP A 78 -7.16 14.93 10.85
CA ASP A 78 -7.17 13.69 11.60
C ASP A 78 -8.56 13.06 11.56
N ASP A 79 -8.70 11.87 10.97
CA ASP A 79 -9.96 11.13 10.91
C ASP A 79 -10.16 10.17 12.10
N GLN A 80 -9.12 9.98 12.92
CA GLN A 80 -9.15 9.15 14.12
C GLN A 80 -9.56 7.69 13.85
N SER A 81 -9.17 7.16 12.70
CA SER A 81 -9.56 5.82 12.22
C SER A 81 -11.09 5.65 12.03
N ASN A 82 -11.82 6.74 11.79
CA ASN A 82 -13.26 6.73 11.62
C ASN A 82 -13.68 7.06 10.19
N THR A 83 -14.31 6.11 9.51
CA THR A 83 -14.69 6.24 8.09
C THR A 83 -15.74 7.31 7.83
N ALA A 84 -16.66 7.59 8.78
CA ALA A 84 -17.66 8.65 8.63
C ALA A 84 -17.02 10.04 8.79
N THR A 85 -16.07 10.19 9.72
CA THR A 85 -15.25 11.39 9.85
C THR A 85 -14.41 11.59 8.59
N ALA A 86 -13.74 10.55 8.09
CA ALA A 86 -12.98 10.60 6.84
C ALA A 86 -13.83 11.10 5.67
N ALA A 87 -15.06 10.57 5.50
CA ALA A 87 -15.99 11.02 4.45
C ALA A 87 -16.28 12.53 4.53
N THR A 88 -16.54 13.04 5.72
CA THR A 88 -16.78 14.47 5.95
C THR A 88 -15.56 15.32 5.59
N LEU A 89 -14.38 14.89 6.02
CA LEU A 89 -13.12 15.63 5.83
C LEU A 89 -12.66 15.61 4.37
N TYR A 90 -12.85 14.51 3.62
CA TYR A 90 -12.58 14.50 2.18
C TYR A 90 -13.47 15.47 1.41
N ASN A 91 -14.77 15.56 1.74
CA ASN A 91 -15.64 16.58 1.19
C ASN A 91 -15.14 18.01 1.50
N GLN A 92 -14.67 18.25 2.71
CA GLN A 92 -14.09 19.55 3.10
C GLN A 92 -12.86 19.88 2.28
N LEU A 93 -11.89 18.95 2.16
CA LEU A 93 -10.68 19.13 1.35
C LEU A 93 -10.99 19.56 -0.08
N ILE A 94 -12.01 18.97 -0.70
CA ILE A 94 -12.39 19.25 -2.09
C ILE A 94 -13.18 20.56 -2.17
N THR A 95 -14.21 20.75 -1.36
CA THR A 95 -15.20 21.82 -1.57
C THR A 95 -14.83 23.15 -0.89
N GLN A 96 -14.17 23.09 0.28
CA GLN A 96 -13.82 24.25 1.08
C GLN A 96 -12.35 24.64 0.90
N ASP A 97 -11.42 23.68 1.08
CA ASP A 97 -9.99 23.94 0.97
C ASP A 97 -9.53 24.04 -0.49
N LYS A 98 -10.30 23.46 -1.41
CA LYS A 98 -10.05 23.48 -2.86
C LYS A 98 -8.64 23.00 -3.19
N VAL A 99 -8.30 21.80 -2.71
CA VAL A 99 -6.99 21.20 -2.95
C VAL A 99 -6.82 20.85 -4.44
N ASN A 100 -5.57 20.93 -4.93
CA ASN A 100 -5.25 20.62 -6.32
C ASN A 100 -5.10 19.09 -6.53
N LEU A 101 -4.49 18.40 -5.56
CA LEU A 101 -4.28 16.97 -5.53
C LEU A 101 -4.91 16.40 -4.27
N LEU A 102 -5.62 15.28 -4.41
CA LEU A 102 -6.21 14.54 -3.29
C LEU A 102 -5.47 13.24 -3.08
N VAL A 103 -5.00 13.01 -1.87
CA VAL A 103 -4.27 11.82 -1.46
C VAL A 103 -5.11 11.06 -0.43
N ALA A 104 -5.27 9.75 -0.60
CA ALA A 104 -6.00 8.93 0.36
C ALA A 104 -5.24 8.78 1.68
N ASP A 105 -5.94 8.49 2.78
CA ASP A 105 -5.33 7.92 3.98
C ASP A 105 -4.97 6.45 3.76
N SER A 106 -4.30 5.85 4.70
CA SER A 106 -3.70 4.54 4.58
C SER A 106 -4.68 3.38 4.82
N GLY A 107 -4.54 2.34 4.01
CA GLY A 107 -5.30 1.11 4.11
C GLY A 107 -6.71 1.18 3.53
N SER A 108 -7.20 0.06 2.98
CA SER A 108 -8.45 0.02 2.23
C SER A 108 -9.68 0.46 3.01
N VAL A 109 -9.70 0.29 4.34
CA VAL A 109 -10.84 0.72 5.18
C VAL A 109 -10.98 2.25 5.22
N LEU A 110 -9.87 2.99 5.36
CA LEU A 110 -9.89 4.45 5.40
C LEU A 110 -9.90 5.06 3.99
N THR A 111 -9.39 4.34 2.98
CA THR A 111 -9.46 4.74 1.57
C THR A 111 -10.89 4.65 0.99
N ALA A 112 -11.69 3.68 1.43
CA ALA A 112 -13.02 3.44 0.84
C ALA A 112 -13.92 4.72 0.77
N PRO A 113 -14.05 5.55 1.81
CA PRO A 113 -14.82 6.79 1.70
C PRO A 113 -14.18 7.79 0.71
N ALA A 114 -12.84 7.85 0.60
CA ALA A 114 -12.17 8.72 -0.36
C ALA A 114 -12.50 8.35 -1.80
N VAL A 115 -12.55 7.05 -2.12
CA VAL A 115 -12.87 6.53 -3.47
C VAL A 115 -14.24 7.03 -3.95
N ALA A 116 -15.26 6.90 -3.11
CA ALA A 116 -16.61 7.32 -3.46
C ALA A 116 -16.68 8.85 -3.65
N ILE A 117 -16.13 9.62 -2.73
CA ILE A 117 -16.19 11.08 -2.74
C ILE A 117 -15.36 11.65 -3.89
N ALA A 118 -14.15 11.14 -4.13
CA ALA A 118 -13.32 11.57 -5.25
C ALA A 118 -14.02 11.35 -6.59
N ARG A 119 -14.62 10.17 -6.79
CA ARG A 119 -15.42 9.87 -8.00
C ARG A 119 -16.59 10.83 -8.17
N ASP A 120 -17.37 11.06 -7.11
CA ASP A 120 -18.57 11.90 -7.18
C ASP A 120 -18.23 13.38 -7.48
N HIS A 121 -17.08 13.85 -6.98
CA HIS A 121 -16.55 15.19 -7.28
C HIS A 121 -15.66 15.24 -8.53
N LYS A 122 -15.45 14.14 -9.23
CA LYS A 122 -14.52 14.01 -10.37
C LYS A 122 -13.10 14.49 -10.02
N MET A 123 -12.66 14.23 -8.80
CA MET A 123 -11.35 14.53 -8.28
C MET A 123 -10.47 13.29 -8.40
N PHE A 124 -9.27 13.41 -8.98
CA PHE A 124 -8.35 12.28 -9.09
C PHE A 124 -7.72 11.97 -7.74
N LEU A 125 -7.91 10.74 -7.26
CA LEU A 125 -7.41 10.26 -5.99
C LEU A 125 -6.07 9.54 -6.20
N PHE A 126 -5.02 10.08 -5.59
CA PHE A 126 -3.75 9.40 -5.43
C PHE A 126 -3.88 8.48 -4.22
N ASP A 127 -4.15 7.21 -4.48
CA ASP A 127 -4.34 6.23 -3.42
C ASP A 127 -2.97 5.69 -2.98
N GLN A 128 -2.65 5.82 -1.70
CA GLN A 128 -1.34 5.42 -1.17
C GLN A 128 -1.23 3.90 -1.03
N THR A 129 -2.17 3.30 -0.30
CA THR A 129 -2.10 1.90 0.14
C THR A 129 -3.48 1.23 0.21
N GLY A 130 -4.49 1.80 -0.42
CA GLY A 130 -5.83 1.25 -0.47
C GLY A 130 -5.96 0.17 -1.55
N THR A 131 -5.45 -1.01 -1.31
CA THR A 131 -5.23 -2.06 -2.31
C THR A 131 -6.47 -2.91 -2.65
N GLY A 132 -7.65 -2.57 -2.11
CA GLY A 132 -8.90 -3.30 -2.34
C GLY A 132 -9.31 -3.32 -3.82
N ALA A 133 -9.62 -4.50 -4.36
CA ALA A 133 -9.88 -4.65 -5.80
C ALA A 133 -11.09 -3.85 -6.30
N SER A 134 -12.12 -3.65 -5.47
CA SER A 134 -13.33 -2.93 -5.88
C SER A 134 -13.12 -1.44 -6.15
N PHE A 135 -12.00 -0.88 -5.71
CA PHE A 135 -11.66 0.52 -5.94
C PHE A 135 -11.28 0.81 -7.39
N PHE A 136 -10.70 -0.19 -8.06
CA PHE A 136 -10.14 -0.08 -9.40
C PHE A 136 -11.08 -0.73 -10.43
N SER A 137 -11.74 0.11 -11.24
CA SER A 137 -12.63 -0.35 -12.29
C SER A 137 -12.61 0.62 -13.48
N LYS A 138 -13.01 0.14 -14.66
CA LYS A 138 -13.12 0.98 -15.85
C LYS A 138 -14.15 2.10 -15.69
N ASP A 139 -15.11 1.93 -14.79
CA ASP A 139 -16.16 2.91 -14.52
C ASP A 139 -15.71 4.01 -13.55
N ASN A 140 -14.53 3.84 -12.89
CA ASN A 140 -13.95 4.85 -12.01
C ASN A 140 -12.56 5.31 -12.51
N PRO A 141 -12.48 6.31 -13.39
CA PRO A 141 -11.22 6.82 -13.88
C PRO A 141 -10.51 7.76 -12.89
N TYR A 142 -11.10 8.03 -11.73
CA TYR A 142 -10.62 9.03 -10.77
C TYR A 142 -9.79 8.43 -9.62
N ILE A 143 -9.06 7.35 -9.86
CA ILE A 143 -8.17 6.74 -8.87
C ILE A 143 -6.99 6.06 -9.56
N ALA A 144 -5.83 6.06 -8.89
CA ALA A 144 -4.75 5.11 -9.15
C ALA A 144 -3.99 4.85 -7.85
N LEU A 145 -3.45 3.63 -7.74
CA LEU A 145 -2.68 3.14 -6.59
C LEU A 145 -1.20 3.50 -6.76
N MET A 146 -0.62 4.19 -5.77
CA MET A 146 0.71 4.79 -5.91
C MET A 146 1.85 3.88 -5.47
N ALA A 147 1.65 3.12 -4.41
CA ALA A 147 2.71 2.33 -3.79
C ALA A 147 2.47 0.82 -3.94
N ASP A 148 1.82 0.21 -3.02
CA ASP A 148 1.68 -1.24 -2.92
C ASP A 148 0.93 -1.87 -4.10
N PRO A 149 1.16 -3.15 -4.42
CA PRO A 149 0.37 -3.84 -5.44
C PRO A 149 -1.10 -4.02 -5.02
N VAL A 150 -2.01 -4.11 -5.98
CA VAL A 150 -3.41 -4.40 -5.72
C VAL A 150 -3.57 -5.77 -5.03
N SER A 151 -4.49 -5.87 -4.06
CA SER A 151 -4.67 -7.06 -3.21
C SER A 151 -4.98 -8.35 -3.97
N THR A 152 -5.38 -8.26 -5.24
CA THR A 152 -5.59 -9.44 -6.09
C THR A 152 -4.32 -10.19 -6.42
N ILE A 153 -3.13 -9.58 -6.30
CA ILE A 153 -1.85 -10.21 -6.62
C ILE A 153 -0.97 -10.46 -5.39
N TRP A 154 -1.25 -9.84 -4.25
CA TRP A 154 -0.47 -10.04 -3.02
C TRP A 154 -0.30 -11.51 -2.65
N PRO A 155 -1.36 -12.35 -2.61
CA PRO A 155 -1.22 -13.73 -2.17
C PRO A 155 -0.61 -14.66 -3.21
N LYS A 156 -0.24 -14.14 -4.40
CA LYS A 156 0.28 -14.98 -5.47
C LYS A 156 1.56 -15.74 -5.07
N PRO A 157 2.62 -15.11 -4.51
CA PRO A 157 3.82 -15.85 -4.09
C PRO A 157 3.53 -16.89 -3.01
N LEU A 158 2.63 -16.61 -2.05
CA LEU A 158 2.20 -17.58 -1.04
C LEU A 158 1.43 -18.75 -1.67
N ALA A 159 0.50 -18.47 -2.56
CA ALA A 159 -0.30 -19.50 -3.23
C ALA A 159 0.56 -20.35 -4.17
N ASP A 160 1.48 -19.74 -4.91
CA ASP A 160 2.43 -20.42 -5.79
C ASP A 160 3.35 -21.36 -4.97
N PHE A 161 3.93 -20.87 -3.86
CA PHE A 161 4.74 -21.69 -2.97
C PHE A 161 3.95 -22.88 -2.42
N ILE A 162 2.77 -22.66 -1.86
CA ILE A 162 1.92 -23.73 -1.32
C ILE A 162 1.55 -24.73 -2.41
N SER A 163 1.30 -24.28 -3.64
CA SER A 163 0.84 -25.13 -4.73
C SER A 163 1.97 -25.91 -5.41
N HIS A 164 3.16 -25.33 -5.54
CA HIS A 164 4.27 -25.95 -6.30
C HIS A 164 5.29 -26.62 -5.37
N ASP A 165 5.71 -25.95 -4.30
CA ASP A 165 6.71 -26.47 -3.36
C ASP A 165 6.06 -27.25 -2.20
N GLY A 166 4.88 -26.82 -1.78
CA GLY A 166 4.14 -27.38 -0.66
C GLY A 166 3.95 -28.90 -0.71
N PRO A 167 3.54 -29.50 -1.86
CA PRO A 167 3.40 -30.96 -1.95
C PRO A 167 4.69 -31.73 -1.64
N GLY A 168 5.85 -31.19 -2.05
CA GLY A 168 7.17 -31.76 -1.73
C GLY A 168 7.52 -31.68 -0.25
N LEU A 169 6.98 -30.71 0.48
CA LEU A 169 7.11 -30.57 1.93
C LEU A 169 6.02 -31.31 2.71
N GLY A 170 5.02 -31.88 2.03
CA GLY A 170 3.88 -32.56 2.65
C GLY A 170 2.70 -31.65 2.97
N ILE A 171 2.68 -30.41 2.47
CA ILE A 171 1.53 -29.49 2.59
C ILE A 171 0.46 -29.94 1.59
N LYS A 172 -0.71 -30.33 2.11
CA LYS A 172 -1.88 -30.76 1.32
C LYS A 172 -3.17 -30.10 1.82
N LYS A 173 -3.23 -29.73 3.08
CA LYS A 173 -4.40 -29.16 3.74
C LYS A 173 -4.10 -27.77 4.24
N VAL A 174 -4.89 -26.80 3.81
CA VAL A 174 -4.75 -25.41 4.19
C VAL A 174 -5.98 -24.95 4.95
N ALA A 175 -5.80 -24.34 6.10
CA ALA A 175 -6.83 -23.57 6.78
C ALA A 175 -6.65 -22.09 6.47
N MET A 176 -7.73 -21.40 6.11
CA MET A 176 -7.71 -19.97 5.81
C MET A 176 -8.69 -19.21 6.70
N LEU A 177 -8.19 -18.15 7.32
CA LEU A 177 -8.95 -17.20 8.13
C LEU A 177 -8.72 -15.79 7.57
N TYR A 178 -9.75 -14.95 7.48
CA TYR A 178 -9.58 -13.59 6.98
C TYR A 178 -10.58 -12.61 7.59
N SER A 179 -10.20 -11.34 7.70
CA SER A 179 -11.13 -10.27 8.04
C SER A 179 -11.97 -9.87 6.83
N THR A 180 -13.27 -9.60 7.05
CA THR A 180 -14.20 -9.26 5.96
C THR A 180 -14.15 -7.76 5.65
N ASN A 181 -13.11 -7.35 4.89
CA ASN A 181 -12.94 -6.00 4.35
C ASN A 181 -12.28 -6.07 2.96
N GLU A 182 -12.18 -4.95 2.26
CA GLU A 182 -11.66 -4.89 0.89
C GLU A 182 -10.19 -5.36 0.76
N PHE A 183 -9.35 -5.11 1.74
CA PHE A 183 -7.95 -5.53 1.72
C PHE A 183 -7.81 -7.06 1.83
N THR A 184 -8.31 -7.61 2.92
CA THR A 184 -8.08 -9.01 3.28
C THR A 184 -9.06 -9.97 2.60
N GLY A 185 -10.30 -9.52 2.36
CA GLY A 185 -11.28 -10.29 1.61
C GLY A 185 -10.88 -10.48 0.14
N THR A 186 -10.30 -9.44 -0.48
CA THR A 186 -9.72 -9.54 -1.83
C THR A 186 -8.58 -10.56 -1.87
N GLN A 187 -7.66 -10.53 -0.90
CA GLN A 187 -6.56 -11.50 -0.82
C GLN A 187 -7.07 -12.92 -0.63
N ALA A 188 -8.04 -13.13 0.26
CA ALA A 188 -8.64 -14.45 0.47
C ALA A 188 -9.27 -15.02 -0.83
N ASN A 189 -9.99 -14.18 -1.57
CA ASN A 189 -10.57 -14.56 -2.86
C ASN A 189 -9.50 -14.89 -3.90
N ALA A 190 -8.45 -14.07 -3.97
CA ALA A 190 -7.34 -14.29 -4.90
C ALA A 190 -6.56 -15.56 -4.54
N PHE A 191 -6.28 -15.79 -3.26
CA PHE A 191 -5.61 -17.02 -2.79
C PHE A 191 -6.38 -18.27 -3.19
N ARG A 192 -7.71 -18.33 -2.92
CA ARG A 192 -8.56 -19.46 -3.37
C ARG A 192 -8.46 -19.70 -4.87
N LYS A 193 -8.51 -18.60 -5.63
CA LYS A 193 -8.42 -18.66 -7.09
C LYS A 193 -7.06 -19.22 -7.54
N PHE A 194 -5.95 -18.71 -7.02
CA PHE A 194 -4.61 -19.18 -7.39
C PHE A 194 -4.40 -20.65 -7.04
N VAL A 195 -4.77 -21.06 -5.83
CA VAL A 195 -4.68 -22.48 -5.42
C VAL A 195 -5.52 -23.36 -6.34
N LYS A 196 -6.76 -22.96 -6.65
CA LYS A 196 -7.62 -23.71 -7.57
C LYS A 196 -7.05 -23.80 -8.98
N ASP A 197 -6.60 -22.67 -9.52
CA ASP A 197 -6.11 -22.57 -10.91
C ASP A 197 -4.76 -23.29 -11.10
N SER A 198 -3.98 -23.48 -10.04
CA SER A 198 -2.73 -24.25 -10.07
C SER A 198 -2.92 -25.72 -10.41
N GLY A 199 -4.10 -26.29 -10.12
CA GLY A 199 -4.38 -27.72 -10.26
C GLY A 199 -3.62 -28.61 -9.27
N ALA A 200 -2.91 -28.02 -8.30
CA ALA A 200 -2.17 -28.76 -7.26
C ALA A 200 -3.15 -29.50 -6.32
N PRO A 201 -2.72 -30.63 -5.71
CA PRO A 201 -3.57 -31.41 -4.80
C PRO A 201 -3.64 -30.76 -3.40
N ILE A 202 -4.04 -29.50 -3.36
CA ILE A 202 -4.21 -28.69 -2.15
C ILE A 202 -5.70 -28.58 -1.83
N GLU A 203 -6.07 -28.96 -0.62
CA GLU A 203 -7.44 -28.84 -0.09
C GLU A 203 -7.52 -27.69 0.92
N ILE A 204 -8.48 -26.78 0.75
CA ILE A 204 -8.80 -25.77 1.77
C ILE A 204 -9.81 -26.42 2.73
N VAL A 205 -9.32 -26.94 3.86
CA VAL A 205 -10.11 -27.68 4.85
C VAL A 205 -10.85 -26.81 5.86
N TYR A 206 -10.47 -25.54 5.95
CA TYR A 206 -11.14 -24.53 6.77
C TYR A 206 -11.09 -23.20 6.04
N ASP A 207 -12.20 -22.50 5.98
CA ASP A 207 -12.32 -21.22 5.25
C ASP A 207 -13.36 -20.36 5.93
N GLN A 208 -12.90 -19.33 6.67
CA GLN A 208 -13.80 -18.47 7.43
C GLN A 208 -13.41 -16.99 7.35
N GLY A 209 -14.40 -16.15 7.00
CA GLY A 209 -14.34 -14.71 7.20
C GLY A 209 -14.86 -14.32 8.57
N VAL A 210 -14.23 -13.33 9.19
CA VAL A 210 -14.64 -12.74 10.48
C VAL A 210 -14.71 -11.22 10.38
N PRO A 211 -15.53 -10.54 11.21
CA PRO A 211 -15.51 -9.09 11.27
C PRO A 211 -14.11 -8.53 11.56
N THR A 212 -13.77 -7.39 10.95
CA THR A 212 -12.45 -6.75 11.15
C THR A 212 -12.17 -6.42 12.62
N GLU A 213 -13.21 -6.20 13.42
CA GLU A 213 -13.13 -5.89 14.86
C GLU A 213 -12.92 -7.11 15.76
N THR A 214 -12.85 -8.31 15.19
CA THR A 214 -12.66 -9.55 15.97
C THR A 214 -11.34 -9.51 16.73
N THR A 215 -11.40 -9.82 18.02
CA THR A 215 -10.26 -9.81 18.96
C THR A 215 -10.10 -11.11 19.74
N ASN A 216 -11.07 -12.04 19.66
CA ASN A 216 -11.02 -13.35 20.31
C ASN A 216 -11.17 -14.47 19.27
N TYR A 217 -10.12 -15.26 19.15
CA TYR A 217 -10.00 -16.31 18.16
C TYR A 217 -9.95 -17.74 18.77
N ASN A 218 -10.09 -17.90 20.08
CA ASN A 218 -9.89 -19.19 20.77
C ASN A 218 -10.75 -20.32 20.18
N VAL A 219 -12.04 -20.08 19.93
CA VAL A 219 -12.94 -21.07 19.32
C VAL A 219 -12.52 -21.36 17.86
N ILE A 220 -12.15 -20.33 17.12
CA ILE A 220 -11.73 -20.43 15.73
C ILE A 220 -10.44 -21.25 15.63
N ILE A 221 -9.45 -21.00 16.49
CA ILE A 221 -8.18 -21.73 16.55
C ILE A 221 -8.41 -23.20 16.82
N ASN A 222 -9.29 -23.54 17.76
CA ASN A 222 -9.65 -24.94 18.03
C ASN A 222 -10.34 -25.60 16.81
N ASN A 223 -11.21 -24.89 16.11
CA ASN A 223 -11.86 -25.39 14.89
C ASN A 223 -10.84 -25.61 13.76
N ILE A 224 -9.90 -24.66 13.58
CA ILE A 224 -8.78 -24.82 12.64
C ILE A 224 -7.97 -26.07 13.00
N ASN A 225 -7.56 -26.22 14.25
CA ASN A 225 -6.78 -27.37 14.70
C ASN A 225 -7.50 -28.71 14.49
N ASN A 226 -8.81 -28.75 14.73
CA ASN A 226 -9.64 -29.95 14.50
C ASN A 226 -9.72 -30.33 13.00
N SER A 227 -9.53 -29.39 12.08
CA SER A 227 -9.45 -29.66 10.63
C SER A 227 -8.11 -30.27 10.22
N SER A 228 -7.14 -30.36 11.14
CA SER A 228 -5.80 -30.93 10.94
C SER A 228 -5.07 -30.34 9.71
N PRO A 229 -4.88 -29.03 9.62
CA PRO A 229 -4.23 -28.41 8.48
C PRO A 229 -2.71 -28.63 8.51
N ASP A 230 -2.09 -28.63 7.34
CA ASP A 230 -0.63 -28.58 7.18
C ASP A 230 -0.11 -27.14 7.16
N ALA A 231 -0.96 -26.20 6.73
CA ALA A 231 -0.68 -24.77 6.75
C ALA A 231 -1.90 -23.97 7.21
N VAL A 232 -1.67 -22.94 8.02
CA VAL A 232 -2.67 -21.95 8.42
C VAL A 232 -2.31 -20.61 7.78
N VAL A 233 -3.23 -20.02 7.05
CA VAL A 233 -3.07 -18.73 6.38
C VAL A 233 -4.05 -17.73 6.96
N THR A 234 -3.54 -16.61 7.49
CA THR A 234 -4.38 -15.54 8.01
C THR A 234 -4.21 -14.27 7.19
N PHE A 235 -5.33 -13.66 6.80
CA PHE A 235 -5.35 -12.35 6.18
C PHE A 235 -6.06 -11.38 7.12
N GLY A 236 -5.28 -10.57 7.84
CA GLY A 236 -5.75 -9.60 8.83
C GLY A 236 -4.98 -8.31 8.78
N TYR A 237 -5.44 -7.29 9.51
CA TYR A 237 -4.64 -6.12 9.87
C TYR A 237 -3.84 -6.42 11.15
N ALA A 238 -2.88 -5.55 11.51
CA ALA A 238 -2.04 -5.75 12.70
C ALA A 238 -2.83 -6.10 13.99
N PRO A 239 -3.93 -5.42 14.34
CA PRO A 239 -4.72 -5.81 15.51
C PRO A 239 -5.31 -7.21 15.44
N ASN A 240 -5.64 -7.72 14.22
CA ASN A 240 -6.15 -9.07 14.02
C ASN A 240 -5.03 -10.09 14.19
N ASP A 241 -3.88 -9.87 13.56
CA ASP A 241 -2.73 -10.77 13.64
C ASP A 241 -2.18 -10.83 15.06
N ILE A 242 -2.08 -9.70 15.77
CA ILE A 242 -1.70 -9.65 17.19
C ILE A 242 -2.67 -10.49 18.03
N ALA A 243 -3.98 -10.30 17.88
CA ALA A 243 -4.97 -11.03 18.64
C ALA A 243 -4.94 -12.54 18.32
N PHE A 244 -4.81 -12.89 17.03
CA PHE A 244 -4.74 -14.29 16.60
C PHE A 244 -3.48 -14.98 17.15
N LEU A 245 -2.31 -14.39 16.98
CA LEU A 245 -1.03 -14.96 17.46
C LEU A 245 -0.99 -15.10 18.98
N ARG A 246 -1.50 -14.12 19.74
CA ARG A 246 -1.66 -14.24 21.19
C ARG A 246 -2.56 -15.41 21.57
N ASN A 247 -3.72 -15.52 20.91
CA ASN A 247 -4.65 -16.60 21.21
C ASN A 247 -4.10 -17.98 20.81
N VAL A 248 -3.26 -18.07 19.77
CA VAL A 248 -2.52 -19.31 19.45
C VAL A 248 -1.59 -19.71 20.61
N GLN A 249 -0.85 -18.74 21.16
CA GLN A 249 0.01 -18.97 22.34
C GLN A 249 -0.83 -19.37 23.58
N ASP A 250 -1.93 -18.67 23.84
CA ASP A 250 -2.81 -18.93 25.00
C ASP A 250 -3.41 -20.34 24.95
N VAL A 251 -3.79 -20.79 23.76
CA VAL A 251 -4.36 -22.16 23.56
C VAL A 251 -3.26 -23.23 23.56
N GLY A 252 -1.99 -22.85 23.31
CA GLY A 252 -0.83 -23.77 23.32
C GLY A 252 -0.82 -24.71 22.11
N ILE A 253 -1.30 -24.26 20.95
CA ILE A 253 -1.29 -25.02 19.70
C ILE A 253 -0.13 -24.55 18.82
N ASN A 254 0.65 -25.49 18.29
CA ASN A 254 1.70 -25.21 17.31
C ASN A 254 1.24 -25.67 15.93
N PHE A 255 1.18 -24.75 14.98
CA PHE A 255 0.91 -25.04 13.57
C PHE A 255 2.22 -25.29 12.82
N LYS A 256 2.24 -26.28 11.93
CA LYS A 256 3.41 -26.61 11.10
C LYS A 256 3.87 -25.46 10.20
N MET A 257 2.91 -24.69 9.71
CA MET A 257 3.10 -23.42 8.98
C MET A 257 2.00 -22.47 9.44
N LEU A 258 2.38 -21.25 9.82
CA LEU A 258 1.46 -20.17 10.15
C LEU A 258 1.87 -18.91 9.40
N PHE A 259 1.00 -18.42 8.52
CA PHE A 259 1.19 -17.18 7.79
C PHE A 259 0.34 -16.06 8.40
N ALA A 260 0.97 -14.91 8.64
CA ALA A 260 0.33 -13.68 9.11
C ALA A 260 0.90 -12.47 8.37
N ILE A 261 0.05 -11.59 7.81
CA ILE A 261 0.48 -10.47 6.97
C ILE A 261 1.37 -9.49 7.76
N TYR A 262 0.87 -9.05 8.91
CA TYR A 262 1.50 -7.94 9.65
C TYR A 262 2.72 -8.37 10.47
N ALA A 263 3.00 -9.66 10.56
CA ALA A 263 4.26 -10.14 11.12
C ALA A 263 5.48 -9.57 10.36
N GLY A 264 5.33 -9.31 9.05
CA GLY A 264 6.37 -8.68 8.23
C GLY A 264 6.19 -7.18 8.03
N ILE A 265 4.94 -6.68 8.01
CA ILE A 265 4.65 -5.27 7.70
C ILE A 265 4.92 -4.35 8.90
N GLU A 266 4.56 -4.78 10.12
CA GLU A 266 4.74 -4.04 11.37
C GLU A 266 5.42 -4.94 12.42
N THR A 267 6.62 -5.40 12.11
CA THR A 267 7.35 -6.42 12.89
C THR A 267 7.61 -5.94 14.32
N GLU A 268 8.05 -4.70 14.52
CA GLU A 268 8.32 -4.16 15.86
C GLU A 268 7.05 -4.06 16.70
N LEU A 269 5.94 -3.65 16.08
CA LEU A 269 4.64 -3.61 16.76
C LEU A 269 4.23 -5.01 17.21
N LEU A 270 4.41 -6.03 16.36
CA LEU A 270 4.08 -7.40 16.71
C LEU A 270 5.02 -7.95 17.78
N VAL A 271 6.34 -7.72 17.70
CA VAL A 271 7.30 -8.07 18.76
C VAL A 271 6.86 -7.49 20.11
N LYS A 272 6.49 -6.22 20.14
CA LYS A 272 6.03 -5.55 21.38
C LYS A 272 4.77 -6.19 21.96
N ASN A 273 3.89 -6.74 21.13
CA ASN A 273 2.57 -7.23 21.54
C ASN A 273 2.48 -8.75 21.69
N VAL A 274 3.25 -9.51 20.93
CA VAL A 274 3.22 -10.98 20.89
C VAL A 274 4.50 -11.57 21.52
N GLY A 275 5.58 -10.78 21.56
CA GLY A 275 6.92 -11.23 21.92
C GLY A 275 7.67 -11.79 20.71
N ALA A 276 9.00 -11.61 20.68
CA ALA A 276 9.82 -12.09 19.56
C ALA A 276 9.63 -13.59 19.31
N LYS A 277 9.67 -14.42 20.37
CA LYS A 277 9.49 -15.87 20.28
C LYS A 277 8.15 -16.30 19.66
N GLY A 278 7.11 -15.48 19.79
CA GLY A 278 5.82 -15.75 19.17
C GLY A 278 5.79 -15.48 17.67
N LEU A 279 6.86 -14.88 17.13
CA LEU A 279 7.05 -14.64 15.70
C LEU A 279 8.04 -15.63 15.08
N ASP A 280 8.69 -16.48 15.87
CA ASP A 280 9.66 -17.43 15.34
C ASP A 280 8.97 -18.43 14.41
N HIS A 281 9.55 -18.62 13.24
CA HIS A 281 9.02 -19.42 12.12
C HIS A 281 7.67 -18.98 11.54
N VAL A 282 7.14 -17.80 11.91
CA VAL A 282 5.95 -17.23 11.27
C VAL A 282 6.29 -16.84 9.84
N TRP A 283 5.43 -17.24 8.89
CA TRP A 283 5.51 -16.85 7.50
C TRP A 283 4.80 -15.53 7.28
N THR A 284 5.33 -14.73 6.36
CA THR A 284 4.80 -13.40 6.13
C THR A 284 5.19 -12.88 4.75
N TYR A 285 4.71 -11.72 4.37
CA TYR A 285 5.26 -10.97 3.24
C TYR A 285 6.57 -10.27 3.64
N VAL A 286 7.54 -10.26 2.74
CA VAL A 286 8.78 -9.48 2.92
C VAL A 286 8.51 -8.04 2.49
N PRO A 287 8.62 -7.06 3.41
CA PRO A 287 8.36 -5.67 3.09
C PRO A 287 9.45 -5.07 2.19
N PRO A 288 9.15 -4.04 1.37
CA PRO A 288 10.14 -3.33 0.55
C PRO A 288 11.32 -2.78 1.35
N SER A 289 11.13 -2.46 2.64
CA SER A 289 12.22 -2.01 3.54
C SER A 289 13.32 -3.05 3.77
N GLU A 290 13.04 -4.31 3.49
CA GLU A 290 13.98 -5.45 3.56
C GLU A 290 14.49 -5.90 2.18
N LEU A 291 14.09 -5.17 1.12
CA LEU A 291 14.46 -5.43 -0.26
C LEU A 291 15.31 -4.27 -0.81
N ASP A 292 16.19 -4.55 -1.76
CA ASP A 292 17.05 -3.55 -2.40
C ASP A 292 16.64 -3.37 -3.87
N TYR A 293 15.50 -2.72 -4.07
CA TYR A 293 15.05 -2.41 -5.42
C TYR A 293 15.90 -1.30 -6.06
N PRO A 294 16.24 -1.41 -7.34
CA PRO A 294 16.95 -0.35 -8.06
C PRO A 294 16.05 0.89 -8.20
N VAL A 295 16.51 2.02 -7.72
CA VAL A 295 15.81 3.31 -7.73
C VAL A 295 16.36 4.19 -8.85
N ASN A 296 15.49 4.82 -9.66
CA ASN A 296 15.89 5.80 -10.66
C ASN A 296 15.39 7.22 -10.36
N PHE A 297 14.62 7.39 -9.29
CA PHE A 297 14.13 8.69 -8.84
C PHE A 297 13.88 8.72 -7.33
N GLY A 298 14.31 9.78 -6.67
CA GLY A 298 14.25 9.94 -5.23
C GLY A 298 15.44 9.33 -4.49
N MET A 299 15.32 9.21 -3.17
CA MET A 299 16.33 8.56 -2.33
C MET A 299 16.28 7.04 -2.48
N ASN A 300 17.44 6.39 -2.36
CA ASN A 300 17.50 4.95 -2.17
C ASN A 300 17.09 4.59 -0.72
N MET A 301 16.93 3.31 -0.43
CA MET A 301 16.44 2.83 0.88
C MET A 301 17.32 3.31 2.04
N LYS A 302 18.65 3.25 1.88
CA LYS A 302 19.61 3.68 2.91
C LYS A 302 19.47 5.18 3.23
N ASP A 303 19.39 6.01 2.20
CA ASP A 303 19.31 7.46 2.36
C ASP A 303 17.95 7.88 2.93
N PHE A 304 16.86 7.22 2.50
CA PHE A 304 15.54 7.47 3.05
C PHE A 304 15.44 7.04 4.51
N ARG A 305 15.94 5.86 4.88
CA ARG A 305 16.01 5.41 6.28
C ARG A 305 16.76 6.43 7.13
N ALA A 306 17.92 6.89 6.69
CA ALA A 306 18.70 7.89 7.43
C ALA A 306 17.95 9.22 7.59
N ALA A 307 17.24 9.68 6.56
CA ALA A 307 16.41 10.90 6.63
C ALA A 307 15.22 10.73 7.59
N TRP A 308 14.57 9.57 7.54
CA TRP A 308 13.48 9.21 8.45
C TRP A 308 13.93 9.17 9.90
N GLU A 309 14.97 8.39 10.22
CA GLU A 309 15.50 8.23 11.57
C GLU A 309 16.01 9.54 12.15
N LYS A 310 16.61 10.39 11.33
CA LYS A 310 17.01 11.74 11.76
C LYS A 310 15.83 12.58 12.25
N LYS A 311 14.64 12.39 11.67
CA LYS A 311 13.44 13.17 12.00
C LYS A 311 12.54 12.51 13.02
N TYR A 312 12.40 11.18 12.98
CA TYR A 312 11.43 10.40 13.74
C TYR A 312 12.14 9.34 14.62
N ASN A 313 13.13 9.78 15.43
CA ASN A 313 13.93 8.92 16.28
C ASN A 313 13.37 8.74 17.70
N ASP A 314 12.13 9.09 17.93
CA ASP A 314 11.48 9.03 19.25
C ASP A 314 10.88 7.65 19.58
N GLY A 315 11.05 6.66 18.71
CA GLY A 315 10.54 5.29 18.88
C GLY A 315 9.02 5.14 18.85
N LYS A 316 8.30 6.19 18.39
CA LYS A 316 6.83 6.14 18.30
C LYS A 316 6.33 5.55 17.00
N MET A 317 7.13 5.60 15.95
CA MET A 317 6.78 5.09 14.62
C MET A 317 7.88 4.17 14.13
N GLU A 318 7.49 3.01 13.64
CA GLU A 318 8.38 2.05 12.99
C GLU A 318 8.78 2.57 11.60
N PHE A 319 10.10 2.44 11.26
CA PHE A 319 10.53 2.55 9.88
C PHE A 319 10.28 1.20 9.20
N GLY A 320 9.49 1.18 8.16
CA GLY A 320 9.16 -0.06 7.47
C GLY A 320 8.27 0.18 6.26
N PHE A 321 7.47 -0.82 5.95
CA PHE A 321 6.55 -0.85 4.83
C PHE A 321 5.75 0.45 4.64
N ASN A 322 5.07 0.89 5.71
CA ASN A 322 4.20 2.07 5.66
C ASN A 322 4.98 3.37 5.39
N ALA A 323 6.18 3.51 5.97
CA ALA A 323 7.03 4.68 5.70
C ALA A 323 7.48 4.71 4.24
N VAL A 324 7.86 3.56 3.69
CA VAL A 324 8.27 3.42 2.28
C VAL A 324 7.11 3.76 1.34
N ALA A 325 5.91 3.25 1.60
CA ALA A 325 4.72 3.51 0.78
C ALA A 325 4.36 5.01 0.73
N GLY A 326 4.42 5.70 1.87
CA GLY A 326 4.17 7.15 1.91
C GLY A 326 5.21 7.96 1.12
N TYR A 327 6.48 7.58 1.18
CA TYR A 327 7.53 8.23 0.40
C TYR A 327 7.40 7.92 -1.10
N THR A 328 7.10 6.68 -1.47
CA THR A 328 6.82 6.30 -2.86
C THR A 328 5.67 7.12 -3.44
N THR A 329 4.57 7.26 -2.70
CA THR A 329 3.46 8.14 -3.11
C THR A 329 3.92 9.55 -3.37
N ALA A 330 4.75 10.12 -2.50
CA ALA A 330 5.31 11.47 -2.68
C ALA A 330 6.14 11.58 -3.97
N LEU A 331 6.94 10.57 -4.30
CA LEU A 331 7.73 10.54 -5.54
C LEU A 331 6.84 10.48 -6.79
N VAL A 332 5.75 9.69 -6.75
CA VAL A 332 4.77 9.65 -7.85
C VAL A 332 4.09 11.00 -8.02
N LEU A 333 3.69 11.68 -6.92
CA LEU A 333 3.16 13.05 -6.97
C LEU A 333 4.14 14.02 -7.63
N GLU A 334 5.41 14.02 -7.21
CA GLU A 334 6.45 14.88 -7.78
C GLU A 334 6.64 14.64 -9.29
N LYS A 335 6.74 13.39 -9.69
CA LYS A 335 6.88 13.02 -11.11
C LYS A 335 5.63 13.40 -11.91
N THR A 336 4.45 13.19 -11.36
CA THR A 336 3.19 13.59 -12.00
C THR A 336 3.18 15.09 -12.28
N LEU A 337 3.50 15.93 -11.29
CA LEU A 337 3.58 17.39 -11.47
C LEU A 337 4.65 17.80 -12.51
N SER A 338 5.75 17.04 -12.59
CA SER A 338 6.85 17.33 -13.52
C SER A 338 6.53 17.01 -14.98
N VAL A 339 5.46 16.25 -15.26
CA VAL A 339 5.06 15.87 -16.63
C VAL A 339 3.65 16.34 -17.02
N ALA A 340 2.78 16.62 -16.04
CA ALA A 340 1.42 17.12 -16.28
C ALA A 340 1.42 18.51 -16.91
N THR A 341 0.63 18.69 -17.97
CA THR A 341 0.54 19.96 -18.72
C THR A 341 -0.51 20.92 -18.16
N SER A 342 -1.34 20.45 -17.21
CA SER A 342 -2.25 21.24 -16.39
C SER A 342 -2.52 20.52 -15.07
N LEU A 343 -3.22 21.18 -14.13
CA LEU A 343 -3.72 20.57 -12.91
C LEU A 343 -5.17 20.03 -13.07
N ASP A 344 -5.66 19.90 -14.30
CA ASP A 344 -6.92 19.19 -14.58
C ASP A 344 -6.83 17.73 -14.14
N GLN A 345 -7.92 17.23 -13.56
CA GLN A 345 -7.91 15.92 -12.89
C GLN A 345 -7.67 14.74 -13.86
N MET A 346 -8.17 14.85 -15.09
CA MET A 346 -7.93 13.82 -16.11
C MET A 346 -6.52 13.95 -16.72
N GLU A 347 -5.95 15.16 -16.74
CA GLU A 347 -4.55 15.35 -17.12
C GLU A 347 -3.61 14.78 -16.04
N LEU A 348 -3.92 14.98 -14.75
CA LEU A 348 -3.17 14.34 -13.66
C LEU A 348 -3.21 12.81 -13.79
N ARG A 349 -4.38 12.24 -14.07
CA ARG A 349 -4.49 10.81 -14.38
C ARG A 349 -3.58 10.40 -15.54
N ARG A 350 -3.65 11.11 -16.67
CA ARG A 350 -2.82 10.83 -17.84
C ARG A 350 -1.32 10.90 -17.48
N ALA A 351 -0.93 11.89 -16.70
CA ALA A 351 0.43 12.06 -16.24
C ALA A 351 0.92 10.89 -15.37
N VAL A 352 0.10 10.46 -14.38
CA VAL A 352 0.40 9.26 -13.56
C VAL A 352 0.59 8.02 -14.45
N PHE A 353 -0.33 7.76 -15.37
CA PHE A 353 -0.24 6.60 -16.27
C PHE A 353 0.95 6.66 -17.23
N SER A 354 1.46 7.85 -17.54
CA SER A 354 2.67 7.99 -18.37
C SER A 354 3.96 7.56 -17.64
N LEU A 355 3.93 7.40 -16.33
CA LEU A 355 5.05 6.90 -15.53
C LEU A 355 5.15 5.37 -15.53
N ASN A 356 4.12 4.70 -16.03
CA ASN A 356 3.96 3.24 -16.02
C ASN A 356 5.18 2.53 -16.63
N GLY A 357 5.82 1.64 -15.88
CA GLY A 357 7.01 0.88 -16.26
C GLY A 357 8.32 1.70 -16.35
N GLN A 358 8.27 3.03 -16.14
CA GLN A 358 9.43 3.91 -16.27
C GLN A 358 9.97 4.39 -14.92
N LEU A 359 9.09 4.61 -13.94
CA LEU A 359 9.46 5.08 -12.62
C LEU A 359 9.82 3.87 -11.74
N LYS A 360 11.00 3.95 -11.09
CA LYS A 360 11.46 2.95 -10.11
C LYS A 360 11.70 3.65 -8.78
N THR A 361 11.00 3.20 -7.76
CA THR A 361 11.01 3.75 -6.39
C THR A 361 11.47 2.69 -5.40
N LEU A 362 11.37 3.01 -4.11
CA LEU A 362 11.68 2.06 -3.03
C LEU A 362 10.73 0.84 -2.99
N ASP A 363 9.53 0.96 -3.59
CA ASP A 363 8.58 -0.16 -3.77
C ASP A 363 8.81 -0.92 -5.11
N GLY A 364 9.91 -0.65 -5.79
CA GLY A 364 10.24 -1.27 -7.08
C GLY A 364 9.68 -0.51 -8.27
N THR A 365 9.30 -1.22 -9.32
CA THR A 365 8.81 -0.64 -10.57
C THR A 365 7.35 -0.20 -10.45
N PHE A 366 7.09 1.08 -10.68
CA PHE A 366 5.73 1.62 -10.75
C PHE A 366 5.07 1.15 -12.04
N ALA A 367 4.05 0.32 -11.92
CA ALA A 367 3.31 -0.19 -13.07
C ALA A 367 1.82 -0.37 -12.74
N LEU A 368 0.97 0.29 -13.50
CA LEU A 368 -0.49 0.25 -13.33
C LEU A 368 -1.14 -0.60 -14.43
N ASP A 369 -2.20 -1.30 -14.07
CA ASP A 369 -3.13 -1.84 -15.04
C ASP A 369 -4.05 -0.74 -15.61
N GLU A 370 -4.92 -1.08 -16.56
CA GLU A 370 -5.83 -0.13 -17.22
C GLU A 370 -6.83 0.53 -16.27
N THR A 371 -7.08 -0.06 -15.10
CA THR A 371 -8.03 0.44 -14.10
C THR A 371 -7.37 1.33 -13.03
N GLY A 372 -6.05 1.37 -12.99
CA GLY A 372 -5.26 2.14 -12.02
C GLY A 372 -4.76 1.33 -10.84
N GLY A 373 -4.95 0.02 -10.84
CA GLY A 373 -4.36 -0.88 -9.84
C GLY A 373 -2.87 -1.06 -10.07
N GLN A 374 -2.06 -0.97 -9.01
CA GLN A 374 -0.61 -1.20 -9.07
C GLN A 374 -0.32 -2.70 -9.24
N ILE A 375 0.53 -3.03 -10.22
CA ILE A 375 0.91 -4.41 -10.58
C ILE A 375 2.42 -4.58 -10.80
N GLY A 376 3.23 -3.60 -10.44
CA GLY A 376 4.64 -3.53 -10.82
C GLY A 376 5.53 -4.55 -10.14
N GLU A 377 5.26 -4.86 -8.89
CA GLU A 377 6.06 -5.83 -8.13
C GLU A 377 5.15 -6.78 -7.36
N LEU A 378 5.64 -8.00 -7.15
CA LEU A 378 4.98 -8.96 -6.26
C LEU A 378 5.54 -8.79 -4.84
N THR A 379 4.69 -9.04 -3.84
CA THR A 379 5.10 -9.05 -2.44
C THR A 379 5.73 -10.41 -2.11
N PRO A 380 7.08 -10.54 -1.98
CA PRO A 380 7.71 -11.83 -1.77
C PRO A 380 7.23 -12.51 -0.49
N LEU A 381 7.17 -13.83 -0.52
CA LEU A 381 6.91 -14.65 0.66
C LEU A 381 8.21 -14.85 1.43
N GLY A 382 8.17 -14.62 2.72
CA GLY A 382 9.28 -14.85 3.64
C GLY A 382 8.88 -15.62 4.88
N GLN A 383 9.88 -15.95 5.67
CA GLN A 383 9.73 -16.53 6.99
C GLN A 383 10.59 -15.76 7.99
N LEU A 384 10.03 -15.52 9.15
CA LEU A 384 10.75 -14.91 10.27
C LEU A 384 11.55 -15.96 11.02
N SER A 385 12.69 -15.55 11.56
CA SER A 385 13.47 -16.31 12.54
C SER A 385 13.90 -15.39 13.66
N VAL A 386 14.05 -15.96 14.86
CA VAL A 386 14.42 -15.21 16.06
C VAL A 386 15.75 -15.74 16.57
N ASP A 387 16.72 -14.86 16.77
CA ASP A 387 18.01 -15.24 17.31
C ASP A 387 18.01 -15.28 18.86
N GLU A 388 19.14 -15.69 19.46
CA GLU A 388 19.32 -15.83 20.91
C GLU A 388 19.20 -14.50 21.69
N HIS A 389 19.21 -13.37 20.98
CA HIS A 389 19.04 -12.02 21.53
C HIS A 389 17.66 -11.43 21.27
N ASP A 390 16.68 -12.27 20.87
CA ASP A 390 15.32 -11.87 20.49
C ASP A 390 15.25 -10.92 19.29
N HIS A 391 16.27 -10.88 18.41
CA HIS A 391 16.18 -10.15 17.15
C HIS A 391 15.45 -10.95 16.10
N VAL A 392 14.48 -10.32 15.46
CA VAL A 392 13.72 -10.90 14.34
C VAL A 392 14.47 -10.66 13.04
N LYS A 393 14.61 -11.70 12.22
CA LYS A 393 15.26 -11.67 10.91
C LYS A 393 14.32 -12.21 9.85
N PHE A 394 14.39 -11.61 8.66
CA PHE A 394 13.66 -12.04 7.48
C PHE A 394 14.50 -13.00 6.63
N THR A 395 13.89 -14.08 6.18
CA THR A 395 14.41 -14.94 5.13
C THR A 395 13.41 -14.92 3.99
N SER A 396 13.76 -14.35 2.83
CA SER A 396 12.93 -14.44 1.62
C SER A 396 12.96 -15.88 1.11
N ILE A 397 11.79 -16.45 0.84
CA ILE A 397 11.62 -17.86 0.46
C ILE A 397 11.14 -17.99 -0.99
N TYR A 398 10.23 -17.12 -1.42
CA TYR A 398 9.64 -17.17 -2.76
C TYR A 398 9.32 -15.77 -3.29
N PRO A 399 9.57 -15.45 -4.56
CA PRO A 399 10.03 -16.37 -5.63
C PRO A 399 11.48 -16.83 -5.45
N HIS A 400 11.82 -17.99 -6.03
CA HIS A 400 13.14 -18.63 -5.86
C HIS A 400 14.31 -17.77 -6.35
N GLU A 401 14.09 -16.95 -7.38
CA GLU A 401 15.09 -16.06 -7.97
C GLU A 401 15.61 -15.01 -6.99
N THR A 402 14.79 -14.63 -6.00
CA THR A 402 15.11 -13.62 -4.98
C THR A 402 15.17 -14.21 -3.57
N ALA A 403 15.09 -15.54 -3.44
CA ALA A 403 15.16 -16.22 -2.16
C ALA A 403 16.54 -16.04 -1.51
N THR A 404 16.56 -15.72 -0.19
CA THR A 404 17.78 -15.56 0.60
C THR A 404 18.09 -16.79 1.45
N GLY A 405 17.17 -17.76 1.51
CA GLY A 405 17.34 -18.99 2.27
C GLY A 405 16.30 -20.05 1.97
N LYS A 406 16.29 -21.10 2.79
CA LYS A 406 15.32 -22.19 2.70
C LYS A 406 14.32 -22.09 3.85
N PRO A 407 13.05 -22.52 3.64
CA PRO A 407 12.07 -22.53 4.71
C PRO A 407 12.39 -23.57 5.78
N VAL A 408 12.03 -23.27 7.02
CA VAL A 408 11.92 -24.26 8.10
C VAL A 408 10.47 -24.75 8.11
N TYR A 409 10.28 -26.01 7.72
CA TYR A 409 8.97 -26.66 7.71
C TYR A 409 9.13 -28.17 8.02
N PRO A 410 8.33 -28.75 8.91
CA PRO A 410 7.38 -28.04 9.79
C PRO A 410 8.11 -27.13 10.79
N ALA A 411 7.41 -26.14 11.33
CA ALA A 411 7.90 -25.39 12.47
C ALA A 411 8.15 -26.35 13.64
N PRO A 412 9.23 -26.18 14.42
CA PRO A 412 9.62 -27.07 15.51
C PRO A 412 8.57 -27.21 16.60
#